data_03ca98b3a00faa8b84884560363ca9fa
#
_entry.id   03ca98b3a00faa8b84884560363ca9fa
#
_cell.length_a   1.000
_cell.length_b   1.000
_cell.length_c   1.000
_cell.angle_alpha   90.00
_cell.angle_beta   90.00
_cell.angle_gamma   90.00
#
_symmetry.space_group_name_H-M   'P 1'
#
loop_
_entity.id
_entity.type
_entity.pdbx_description
1 polymer ?
#
loop_
_entity_poly.entity_id
_entity_poly.type
_entity_poly.pdbx_seq_one_letter_code
_entity_poly.pdbx_strand_id
1 'polypeptide(L)'
;DIVEDAGPRKSVLVSRSFGRPITDAFELSEAIAAHAARAAEKLREDGMLASSIVVFIRTNQHRIDQAQYRGDELEPLDPPTDDARAICSAAARALARVRRDGYMYKRAGVMLQGLTPADVVQPSLPGMGGEIDPNKDRLMKAVDALNHKLGRDAVRLASTGFEREWKGKAELQSGASLSDPANLPKAKDGPKPRIRFHE
;
A
#
# COMPACT_ATOMS: atom_id res chain seq x y z
N ASP A 1 -3.54 31.87 13.61
CA ASP A 1 -3.68 30.40 13.49
C ASP A 1 -4.05 30.08 12.07
N ILE A 2 -3.07 29.60 11.31
CA ILE A 2 -3.30 29.10 9.94
C ILE A 2 -3.86 27.68 10.14
N VAL A 3 -5.17 27.53 10.10
CA VAL A 3 -5.81 26.22 9.92
C VAL A 3 -5.62 25.87 8.44
N GLU A 4 -4.62 25.06 8.12
CA GLU A 4 -4.56 24.40 6.83
C GLU A 4 -5.76 23.44 6.78
N ASP A 5 -6.82 23.88 6.14
CA ASP A 5 -7.91 23.02 5.73
C ASP A 5 -7.33 22.10 4.62
N ALA A 6 -6.81 20.96 5.06
CA ALA A 6 -6.36 19.93 4.15
C ALA A 6 -7.60 19.40 3.40
N GLY A 7 -7.86 19.96 2.22
CA GLY A 7 -8.98 19.58 1.38
C GLY A 7 -9.06 18.04 1.22
N PRO A 8 -10.20 17.49 0.76
CA PRO A 8 -10.44 16.05 0.73
C PRO A 8 -9.32 15.31 0.01
N ARG A 9 -8.88 14.19 0.55
CA ARG A 9 -7.83 13.36 -0.06
C ARG A 9 -8.17 13.04 -1.51
N LYS A 10 -7.24 13.32 -2.41
CA LYS A 10 -7.42 13.07 -3.86
C LYS A 10 -7.01 11.66 -4.27
N SER A 11 -6.24 10.96 -3.44
CA SER A 11 -5.76 9.60 -3.71
C SER A 11 -5.29 8.89 -2.44
N VAL A 12 -5.29 7.55 -2.47
CA VAL A 12 -4.71 6.68 -1.45
C VAL A 12 -3.54 5.92 -2.05
N LEU A 13 -2.32 6.20 -1.58
CA LEU A 13 -1.09 5.56 -2.04
C LEU A 13 -0.57 4.56 -1.00
N VAL A 14 -0.29 3.33 -1.45
CA VAL A 14 0.43 2.32 -0.68
C VAL A 14 1.57 1.77 -1.51
N SER A 15 2.80 1.96 -1.07
CA SER A 15 3.99 1.44 -1.75
C SER A 15 5.08 1.06 -0.75
N ARG A 16 5.92 0.12 -1.14
CA ARG A 16 7.11 -0.28 -0.37
C ARG A 16 8.26 -0.62 -1.30
N SER A 17 9.47 -0.36 -0.81
CA SER A 17 10.67 -0.96 -1.37
C SER A 17 10.86 -2.35 -0.75
N PHE A 18 11.25 -3.31 -1.58
CA PHE A 18 11.47 -4.68 -1.16
C PHE A 18 12.81 -4.84 -0.43
N GLY A 19 12.89 -5.74 0.53
CA GLY A 19 14.13 -6.08 1.22
C GLY A 19 15.19 -6.62 0.25
N ARG A 20 14.76 -7.52 -0.64
CA ARG A 20 15.52 -8.01 -1.82
C ARG A 20 14.78 -7.66 -3.11
N PRO A 21 15.47 -7.54 -4.26
CA PRO A 21 14.78 -7.41 -5.55
C PRO A 21 13.92 -8.64 -5.83
N ILE A 22 12.76 -8.43 -6.45
CA ILE A 22 11.83 -9.47 -6.87
C ILE A 22 11.95 -9.66 -8.38
N THR A 23 12.12 -10.90 -8.81
CA THR A 23 12.08 -11.33 -10.22
C THR A 23 10.90 -12.25 -10.49
N ASP A 24 10.46 -12.98 -9.46
CA ASP A 24 9.37 -13.93 -9.55
C ASP A 24 8.02 -13.22 -9.70
N ALA A 25 7.21 -13.71 -10.63
CA ALA A 25 5.91 -13.13 -10.95
C ALA A 25 4.89 -13.33 -9.84
N PHE A 26 4.92 -14.50 -9.21
CA PHE A 26 3.96 -14.85 -8.18
C PHE A 26 4.21 -14.02 -6.92
N GLU A 27 5.48 -13.91 -6.49
CA GLU A 27 5.90 -13.09 -5.35
C GLU A 27 5.53 -11.60 -5.57
N LEU A 28 5.74 -11.09 -6.79
CA LEU A 28 5.36 -9.70 -7.12
C LEU A 28 3.84 -9.52 -7.07
N SER A 29 3.07 -10.51 -7.50
CA SER A 29 1.60 -10.50 -7.44
C SER A 29 1.11 -10.47 -6.00
N GLU A 30 1.68 -11.28 -5.11
CA GLU A 30 1.37 -11.27 -3.68
C GLU A 30 1.66 -9.91 -3.04
N ALA A 31 2.80 -9.29 -3.39
CA ALA A 31 3.18 -7.99 -2.88
C ALA A 31 2.19 -6.89 -3.32
N ILE A 32 1.79 -6.89 -4.60
CA ILE A 32 0.79 -5.95 -5.13
C ILE A 32 -0.58 -6.19 -4.50
N ALA A 33 -1.01 -7.45 -4.35
CA ALA A 33 -2.28 -7.77 -3.68
C ALA A 33 -2.28 -7.30 -2.21
N ALA A 34 -1.16 -7.46 -1.49
CA ALA A 34 -1.02 -6.96 -0.13
C ALA A 34 -1.11 -5.42 -0.05
N HIS A 35 -0.51 -4.72 -1.03
CA HIS A 35 -0.62 -3.25 -1.10
C HIS A 35 -2.04 -2.81 -1.46
N ALA A 36 -2.72 -3.52 -2.37
CA ALA A 36 -4.10 -3.26 -2.78
C ALA A 36 -5.08 -3.47 -1.61
N ALA A 37 -4.95 -4.58 -0.88
CA ALA A 37 -5.75 -4.85 0.31
C ALA A 37 -5.58 -3.76 1.38
N ARG A 38 -4.33 -3.31 1.61
CA ARG A 38 -4.06 -2.22 2.57
C ARG A 38 -4.58 -0.86 2.08
N ALA A 39 -4.56 -0.60 0.77
CA ALA A 39 -5.15 0.62 0.21
C ALA A 39 -6.68 0.61 0.37
N ALA A 40 -7.33 -0.53 0.16
CA ALA A 40 -8.77 -0.72 0.37
C ALA A 40 -9.18 -0.53 1.85
N GLU A 41 -8.39 -1.05 2.77
CA GLU A 41 -8.60 -0.84 4.21
C GLU A 41 -8.59 0.64 4.57
N LYS A 42 -7.55 1.39 4.13
CA LYS A 42 -7.48 2.84 4.34
C LYS A 42 -8.64 3.60 3.70
N LEU A 43 -9.09 3.16 2.52
CA LEU A 43 -10.20 3.77 1.82
C LEU A 43 -11.49 3.65 2.64
N ARG A 44 -11.73 2.46 3.24
CA ARG A 44 -12.87 2.23 4.14
C ARG A 44 -12.76 2.99 5.46
N GLU A 45 -11.54 3.07 6.05
CA GLU A 45 -11.27 3.91 7.23
C GLU A 45 -11.67 5.38 6.99
N ASP A 46 -11.44 5.87 5.75
CA ASP A 46 -11.78 7.25 5.34
C ASP A 46 -13.24 7.38 4.84
N GLY A 47 -14.03 6.29 4.76
CA GLY A 47 -15.42 6.29 4.26
C GLY A 47 -15.54 6.63 2.77
N MET A 48 -14.54 6.29 1.96
CA MET A 48 -14.44 6.67 0.55
C MET A 48 -14.52 5.45 -0.38
N LEU A 49 -14.94 5.68 -1.62
CA LEU A 49 -14.86 4.72 -2.73
C LEU A 49 -13.84 5.23 -3.76
N ALA A 50 -13.22 4.33 -4.51
CA ALA A 50 -12.32 4.66 -5.60
C ALA A 50 -12.89 4.22 -6.95
N SER A 51 -12.68 5.01 -8.00
CA SER A 51 -13.08 4.70 -9.36
C SER A 51 -11.95 4.12 -10.23
N SER A 52 -10.71 4.14 -9.76
CA SER A 52 -9.59 3.54 -10.48
C SER A 52 -8.43 3.18 -9.54
N ILE A 53 -7.61 2.23 -9.99
CA ILE A 53 -6.35 1.85 -9.36
C ILE A 53 -5.22 2.00 -10.36
N VAL A 54 -4.11 2.59 -9.94
CA VAL A 54 -2.84 2.57 -10.67
C VAL A 54 -1.89 1.64 -9.97
N VAL A 55 -1.35 0.66 -10.68
CA VAL A 55 -0.28 -0.21 -10.22
C VAL A 55 1.03 0.27 -10.82
N PHE A 56 2.07 0.39 -10.02
CA PHE A 56 3.39 0.77 -10.50
C PHE A 56 4.49 -0.14 -9.94
N ILE A 57 5.49 -0.38 -10.78
CA ILE A 57 6.66 -1.19 -10.46
C ILE A 57 7.92 -0.48 -10.93
N ARG A 58 9.02 -0.64 -10.17
CA ARG A 58 10.29 0.07 -10.40
C ARG A 58 11.46 -0.84 -10.09
N THR A 59 12.50 -0.79 -10.92
CA THR A 59 13.83 -1.33 -10.61
C THR A 59 14.58 -0.39 -9.67
N ASN A 60 15.78 -0.78 -9.25
CA ASN A 60 16.64 0.08 -8.43
C ASN A 60 17.42 1.06 -9.32
N GLN A 61 17.00 2.32 -9.37
CA GLN A 61 17.63 3.37 -10.19
C GLN A 61 19.10 3.65 -9.86
N HIS A 62 19.59 3.21 -8.69
CA HIS A 62 20.98 3.41 -8.26
C HIS A 62 21.91 2.25 -8.70
N ARG A 63 21.35 1.20 -9.31
CA ARG A 63 22.10 0.05 -9.80
C ARG A 63 22.25 0.15 -11.32
N ILE A 64 23.28 0.89 -11.75
CA ILE A 64 23.60 1.09 -13.18
C ILE A 64 24.06 -0.18 -13.90
N ASP A 65 24.43 -1.21 -13.15
CA ASP A 65 24.83 -2.53 -13.59
C ASP A 65 23.61 -3.43 -13.93
N GLN A 66 22.38 -2.96 -13.73
CA GLN A 66 21.16 -3.72 -13.97
C GLN A 66 20.25 -3.00 -14.98
N ALA A 67 19.51 -3.79 -15.76
CA ALA A 67 18.50 -3.28 -16.66
C ALA A 67 17.46 -2.44 -15.88
N GLN A 68 17.20 -1.23 -16.36
CA GLN A 68 16.29 -0.28 -15.71
C GLN A 68 14.89 -0.38 -16.32
N TYR A 69 13.88 -0.41 -15.45
CA TYR A 69 12.48 -0.40 -15.85
C TYR A 69 11.64 0.43 -14.87
N ARG A 70 10.76 1.21 -15.42
CA ARG A 70 9.73 1.94 -14.73
C ARG A 70 8.43 1.81 -15.53
N GLY A 71 7.42 1.20 -14.91
CA GLY A 71 6.11 1.05 -15.53
C GLY A 71 5.01 1.36 -14.53
N ASP A 72 3.91 1.87 -15.06
CA ASP A 72 2.66 2.09 -14.35
C ASP A 72 1.49 1.78 -15.28
N GLU A 73 0.41 1.27 -14.71
CA GLU A 73 -0.79 0.87 -15.43
C GLU A 73 -2.02 1.23 -14.63
N LEU A 74 -2.98 1.85 -15.29
CA LEU A 74 -4.28 2.21 -14.72
C LEU A 74 -5.32 1.15 -15.06
N GLU A 75 -6.11 0.76 -14.07
CA GLU A 75 -7.27 -0.10 -14.23
C GLU A 75 -8.50 0.59 -13.62
N PRO A 76 -9.61 0.73 -14.38
CA PRO A 76 -10.84 1.28 -13.84
C PRO A 76 -11.50 0.32 -12.85
N LEU A 77 -12.18 0.90 -11.89
CA LEU A 77 -13.05 0.24 -10.92
C LEU A 77 -14.49 0.70 -11.22
N ASP A 78 -15.25 -0.15 -11.87
CA ASP A 78 -16.62 0.12 -12.26
C ASP A 78 -17.55 -0.99 -11.75
N PRO A 79 -18.49 -0.66 -10.85
CA PRO A 79 -18.70 0.66 -10.20
C PRO A 79 -17.56 1.03 -9.22
N PRO A 80 -17.48 2.32 -8.79
CA PRO A 80 -16.57 2.74 -7.72
C PRO A 80 -16.74 1.87 -6.48
N THR A 81 -15.63 1.48 -5.84
CA THR A 81 -15.66 0.46 -4.78
C THR A 81 -14.57 0.65 -3.73
N ASP A 82 -14.79 0.10 -2.54
CA ASP A 82 -13.84 -0.09 -1.45
C ASP A 82 -13.61 -1.58 -1.13
N ASP A 83 -14.24 -2.48 -1.90
CA ASP A 83 -14.11 -3.93 -1.73
C ASP A 83 -12.69 -4.39 -2.06
N ALA A 84 -11.98 -4.88 -1.05
CA ALA A 84 -10.61 -5.35 -1.19
C ALA A 84 -10.45 -6.45 -2.26
N ARG A 85 -11.46 -7.29 -2.49
CA ARG A 85 -11.43 -8.37 -3.50
C ARG A 85 -11.45 -7.79 -4.91
N ALA A 86 -12.35 -6.82 -5.16
CA ALA A 86 -12.46 -6.14 -6.45
C ALA A 86 -11.18 -5.34 -6.75
N ILE A 87 -10.67 -4.61 -5.76
CA ILE A 87 -9.44 -3.81 -5.87
C ILE A 87 -8.22 -4.71 -6.11
N CYS A 88 -8.08 -5.84 -5.39
CA CYS A 88 -7.00 -6.80 -5.63
C CYS A 88 -7.08 -7.45 -7.02
N SER A 89 -8.29 -7.79 -7.49
CA SER A 89 -8.50 -8.33 -8.83
C SER A 89 -8.12 -7.33 -9.93
N ALA A 90 -8.51 -6.07 -9.79
CA ALA A 90 -8.12 -4.99 -10.70
C ALA A 90 -6.59 -4.76 -10.67
N ALA A 91 -5.97 -4.78 -9.48
CA ALA A 91 -4.52 -4.68 -9.33
C ALA A 91 -3.78 -5.81 -10.05
N ALA A 92 -4.30 -7.05 -9.99
CA ALA A 92 -3.71 -8.18 -10.68
C ALA A 92 -3.78 -8.02 -12.21
N ARG A 93 -4.91 -7.52 -12.76
CA ARG A 93 -5.04 -7.24 -14.20
C ARG A 93 -4.06 -6.14 -14.65
N ALA A 94 -3.94 -5.05 -13.89
CA ALA A 94 -2.99 -3.97 -14.17
C ALA A 94 -1.54 -4.48 -14.11
N LEU A 95 -1.20 -5.29 -13.08
CA LEU A 95 0.13 -5.88 -12.94
C LEU A 95 0.48 -6.77 -14.14
N ALA A 96 -0.45 -7.58 -14.64
CA ALA A 96 -0.23 -8.46 -15.79
C ALA A 96 0.15 -7.66 -17.06
N ARG A 97 -0.38 -6.44 -17.22
CA ARG A 97 -0.05 -5.57 -18.37
C ARG A 97 1.27 -4.83 -18.20
N VAL A 98 1.59 -4.40 -16.98
CA VAL A 98 2.78 -3.57 -16.73
C VAL A 98 4.03 -4.40 -16.46
N ARG A 99 3.94 -5.65 -16.00
CA ARG A 99 5.09 -6.50 -15.71
C ARG A 99 5.86 -6.88 -16.98
N ARG A 100 7.16 -6.88 -16.88
CA ARG A 100 8.08 -7.39 -17.91
C ARG A 100 9.02 -8.41 -17.29
N ASP A 101 9.33 -9.48 -18.03
CA ASP A 101 10.31 -10.47 -17.60
C ASP A 101 11.73 -9.94 -17.73
N GLY A 102 12.66 -10.50 -16.94
CA GLY A 102 14.08 -10.15 -16.99
C GLY A 102 14.46 -8.93 -16.14
N TYR A 103 13.53 -8.29 -15.45
CA TYR A 103 13.83 -7.15 -14.57
C TYR A 103 13.83 -7.52 -13.10
N MET A 104 14.67 -6.83 -12.33
CA MET A 104 14.80 -7.00 -10.88
C MET A 104 14.06 -5.87 -10.18
N TYR A 105 12.81 -6.10 -9.80
CA TYR A 105 11.96 -5.06 -9.19
C TYR A 105 12.37 -4.79 -7.75
N LYS A 106 12.63 -3.54 -7.42
CA LYS A 106 13.04 -3.08 -6.08
C LYS A 106 11.91 -2.37 -5.34
N ARG A 107 10.94 -1.81 -6.05
CA ARG A 107 9.80 -1.10 -5.47
C ARG A 107 8.53 -1.37 -6.27
N ALA A 108 7.44 -1.57 -5.55
CA ALA A 108 6.11 -1.62 -6.14
C ALA A 108 5.08 -0.92 -5.25
N GLY A 109 3.94 -0.60 -5.83
CA GLY A 109 2.85 0.00 -5.08
C GLY A 109 1.60 0.15 -5.91
N VAL A 110 0.56 0.60 -5.22
CA VAL A 110 -0.73 0.92 -5.81
C VAL A 110 -1.18 2.30 -5.37
N MET A 111 -1.94 2.97 -6.21
CA MET A 111 -2.58 4.24 -5.92
C MET A 111 -4.04 4.18 -6.35
N LEU A 112 -4.94 4.38 -5.39
CA LEU A 112 -6.38 4.52 -5.65
C LEU A 112 -6.68 5.98 -5.97
N GLN A 113 -7.48 6.21 -7.00
CA GLN A 113 -7.81 7.53 -7.54
C GLN A 113 -9.31 7.67 -7.80
N GLY A 114 -9.76 8.91 -8.07
CA GLY A 114 -11.16 9.23 -8.28
C GLY A 114 -11.97 8.90 -7.03
N LEU A 115 -11.51 9.44 -5.89
CA LEU A 115 -12.14 9.18 -4.59
C LEU A 115 -13.45 9.96 -4.49
N THR A 116 -14.49 9.26 -4.07
CA THR A 116 -15.82 9.82 -3.77
C THR A 116 -16.30 9.32 -2.42
N PRO A 117 -16.98 10.16 -1.62
CA PRO A 117 -17.58 9.70 -0.37
C PRO A 117 -18.60 8.58 -0.62
N ALA A 118 -18.60 7.56 0.24
CA ALA A 118 -19.46 6.39 0.08
C ALA A 118 -20.96 6.70 0.21
N ASP A 119 -21.31 7.79 0.90
CA ASP A 119 -22.67 8.28 1.12
C ASP A 119 -23.23 9.07 -0.08
N VAL A 120 -22.37 9.51 -1.01
CA VAL A 120 -22.74 10.34 -2.17
C VAL A 120 -22.98 9.50 -3.43
N VAL A 121 -22.69 8.20 -3.39
CA VAL A 121 -22.84 7.34 -4.59
C VAL A 121 -24.31 7.17 -4.93
N GLN A 122 -24.70 7.68 -6.10
CA GLN A 122 -26.02 7.43 -6.67
C GLN A 122 -26.20 5.93 -6.91
N PRO A 123 -27.32 5.34 -6.46
CA PRO A 123 -27.65 3.99 -6.87
C PRO A 123 -27.68 3.88 -8.39
N SER A 124 -26.98 2.90 -8.94
CA SER A 124 -27.09 2.60 -10.38
C SER A 124 -28.54 2.34 -10.73
N LEU A 125 -29.00 2.87 -11.87
CA LEU A 125 -30.32 2.59 -12.39
C LEU A 125 -30.50 1.07 -12.53
N PRO A 126 -31.66 0.49 -12.15
CA PRO A 126 -31.93 -0.92 -12.31
C PRO A 126 -31.63 -1.37 -13.76
N GLY A 127 -30.71 -2.31 -13.95
CA GLY A 127 -30.29 -2.82 -15.26
C GLY A 127 -29.07 -2.15 -15.89
N MET A 128 -28.47 -1.11 -15.28
CA MET A 128 -27.28 -0.40 -15.78
C MET A 128 -26.16 -0.29 -14.73
N GLY A 129 -25.73 -1.38 -14.17
CA GLY A 129 -24.61 -1.37 -13.22
C GLY A 129 -24.77 -2.43 -12.13
N GLY A 130 -23.65 -2.89 -11.59
CA GLY A 130 -23.65 -3.97 -10.62
C GLY A 130 -24.50 -3.65 -9.39
N GLU A 131 -25.36 -4.58 -9.01
CA GLU A 131 -26.11 -4.53 -7.76
C GLU A 131 -25.13 -4.36 -6.59
N ILE A 132 -25.44 -3.39 -5.73
CA ILE A 132 -24.72 -3.26 -4.44
C ILE A 132 -25.14 -4.46 -3.61
N ASP A 133 -24.29 -5.48 -3.55
CA ASP A 133 -24.51 -6.64 -2.70
C ASP A 133 -24.25 -6.27 -1.23
N PRO A 134 -25.27 -6.15 -0.39
CA PRO A 134 -25.10 -5.74 1.01
C PRO A 134 -24.26 -6.72 1.82
N ASN A 135 -24.08 -7.96 1.34
CA ASN A 135 -23.22 -8.94 2.00
C ASN A 135 -21.75 -8.65 1.80
N LYS A 136 -21.36 -7.98 0.70
CA LYS A 136 -19.97 -7.55 0.45
C LYS A 136 -19.50 -6.54 1.51
N ASP A 137 -20.31 -5.53 1.77
CA ASP A 137 -20.04 -4.52 2.78
C ASP A 137 -19.94 -5.11 4.19
N ARG A 138 -20.90 -5.99 4.55
CA ARG A 138 -20.89 -6.71 5.83
C ARG A 138 -19.65 -7.56 6.02
N LEU A 139 -19.20 -8.26 4.98
CA LEU A 139 -17.99 -9.08 5.01
C LEU A 139 -16.75 -8.22 5.27
N MET A 140 -16.56 -7.12 4.53
CA MET A 140 -15.39 -6.26 4.71
C MET A 140 -15.36 -5.61 6.08
N LYS A 141 -16.49 -5.14 6.59
CA LYS A 141 -16.62 -4.62 7.96
C LYS A 141 -16.25 -5.66 9.02
N ALA A 142 -16.67 -6.92 8.84
CA ALA A 142 -16.32 -8.00 9.75
C ALA A 142 -14.81 -8.31 9.73
N VAL A 143 -14.19 -8.33 8.55
CA VAL A 143 -12.74 -8.51 8.39
C VAL A 143 -11.97 -7.39 9.05
N ASP A 144 -12.37 -6.13 8.84
CA ASP A 144 -11.72 -4.97 9.44
C ASP A 144 -11.85 -4.98 10.97
N ALA A 145 -13.03 -5.32 11.51
CA ALA A 145 -13.25 -5.45 12.94
C ALA A 145 -12.37 -6.54 13.58
N LEU A 146 -12.21 -7.69 12.90
CA LEU A 146 -11.33 -8.77 13.35
C LEU A 146 -9.86 -8.32 13.32
N ASN A 147 -9.42 -7.66 12.26
CA ASN A 147 -8.06 -7.17 12.15
C ASN A 147 -7.74 -6.05 13.16
N HIS A 148 -8.71 -5.23 13.49
CA HIS A 148 -8.58 -4.23 14.56
C HIS A 148 -8.44 -4.89 15.94
N LYS A 149 -9.23 -5.94 16.22
CA LYS A 149 -9.24 -6.64 17.51
C LYS A 149 -8.05 -7.57 17.71
N LEU A 150 -7.68 -8.34 16.69
CA LEU A 150 -6.69 -9.42 16.77
C LEU A 150 -5.30 -9.01 16.26
N GLY A 151 -5.20 -7.80 15.73
CA GLY A 151 -3.97 -7.29 15.12
C GLY A 151 -4.01 -7.36 13.59
N ARG A 152 -3.18 -6.52 12.98
CA ARG A 152 -3.11 -6.36 11.52
C ARG A 152 -2.79 -7.69 10.82
N ASP A 153 -3.49 -7.97 9.73
CA ASP A 153 -3.32 -9.17 8.90
C ASP A 153 -3.76 -10.49 9.59
N ALA A 154 -4.52 -10.44 10.71
CA ALA A 154 -5.07 -11.64 11.36
C ALA A 154 -6.02 -12.37 10.40
N VAL A 155 -6.85 -11.63 9.69
CA VAL A 155 -7.68 -12.13 8.57
C VAL A 155 -7.25 -11.42 7.30
N ARG A 156 -6.92 -12.16 6.26
CA ARG A 156 -6.45 -11.60 5.00
C ARG A 156 -6.90 -12.41 3.78
N LEU A 157 -6.89 -11.78 2.62
CA LEU A 157 -7.13 -12.48 1.36
C LEU A 157 -5.95 -13.42 1.05
N ALA A 158 -6.24 -14.62 0.59
CA ALA A 158 -5.22 -15.61 0.22
C ALA A 158 -4.24 -15.08 -0.84
N SER A 159 -4.71 -14.23 -1.75
CA SER A 159 -3.89 -13.59 -2.79
C SER A 159 -2.77 -12.69 -2.25
N THR A 160 -2.80 -12.31 -0.96
CA THR A 160 -1.77 -11.45 -0.33
C THR A 160 -0.55 -12.22 0.18
N GLY A 161 -0.52 -13.55 0.00
CA GLY A 161 0.54 -14.44 0.45
C GLY A 161 0.59 -14.66 1.96
N PHE A 162 1.15 -15.80 2.36
CA PHE A 162 1.33 -16.17 3.78
C PHE A 162 2.75 -15.84 4.25
N GLU A 163 3.77 -16.17 3.46
CA GLU A 163 5.17 -15.90 3.73
C GLU A 163 5.61 -14.72 2.86
N ARG A 164 5.79 -13.56 3.48
CA ARG A 164 6.12 -12.32 2.77
C ARG A 164 7.62 -12.05 2.85
N GLU A 165 8.43 -12.90 2.23
CA GLU A 165 9.90 -12.75 2.19
C GLU A 165 10.37 -11.43 1.58
N TRP A 166 9.55 -10.82 0.74
CA TRP A 166 9.80 -9.52 0.12
C TRP A 166 9.72 -8.35 1.09
N LYS A 167 9.13 -8.53 2.29
CA LYS A 167 9.12 -7.48 3.31
C LYS A 167 10.55 -7.11 3.68
N GLY A 168 10.80 -5.81 3.79
CA GLY A 168 12.04 -5.32 4.38
C GLY A 168 12.19 -5.84 5.80
N LYS A 169 13.36 -6.36 6.12
CA LYS A 169 13.69 -6.77 7.48
C LYS A 169 13.71 -5.55 8.39
N ALA A 170 12.94 -5.59 9.46
CA ALA A 170 12.87 -4.53 10.47
C ALA A 170 13.44 -5.04 11.82
N GLU A 171 14.53 -5.84 11.76
CA GLU A 171 15.12 -6.51 12.91
C GLU A 171 15.85 -5.54 13.87
N LEU A 172 16.22 -4.36 13.37
CA LEU A 172 16.96 -3.33 14.13
C LEU A 172 16.07 -2.09 14.37
N GLN A 173 14.83 -2.29 14.80
CA GLN A 173 14.04 -1.18 15.28
C GLN A 173 14.50 -0.80 16.70
N SER A 174 14.80 0.49 16.93
CA SER A 174 15.00 0.96 18.29
C SER A 174 13.70 0.74 19.06
N GLY A 175 13.79 0.08 20.22
CA GLY A 175 12.64 -0.13 21.10
C GLY A 175 12.10 1.16 21.75
N ALA A 176 12.83 2.28 21.56
CA ALA A 176 12.44 3.58 22.10
C ALA A 176 11.64 4.37 21.08
N SER A 177 10.38 4.67 21.40
CA SER A 177 9.58 5.65 20.66
C SER A 177 10.07 7.06 21.01
N LEU A 178 10.29 7.92 20.00
CA LEU A 178 10.55 9.35 20.20
C LEU A 178 9.39 10.06 20.92
N SER A 179 8.22 9.42 20.99
CA SER A 179 7.04 9.92 21.70
C SER A 179 7.09 9.67 23.21
N ASP A 180 8.04 8.89 23.71
CA ASP A 180 8.24 8.63 25.14
C ASP A 180 9.61 9.12 25.60
N PRO A 181 9.70 10.38 26.12
CA PRO A 181 10.97 10.98 26.55
C PRO A 181 11.66 10.23 27.67
N ALA A 182 10.94 9.45 28.49
CA ALA A 182 11.49 8.70 29.62
C ALA A 182 12.30 7.48 29.14
N ASN A 183 12.01 6.94 27.98
CA ASN A 183 12.64 5.75 27.40
C ASN A 183 13.63 6.07 26.26
N LEU A 184 14.01 7.33 26.09
CA LEU A 184 15.03 7.70 25.12
C LEU A 184 16.39 7.10 25.52
N PRO A 185 17.14 6.49 24.59
CA PRO A 185 18.48 6.04 24.86
C PRO A 185 19.35 7.25 25.23
N LYS A 186 19.95 7.22 26.43
CA LYS A 186 20.89 8.26 26.85
C LYS A 186 22.12 8.20 25.94
N ALA A 187 22.51 9.33 25.38
CA ALA A 187 23.77 9.45 24.64
C ALA A 187 24.91 9.02 25.57
N LYS A 188 25.69 8.00 25.17
CA LYS A 188 26.94 7.69 25.85
C LYS A 188 27.89 8.82 25.57
N ASP A 189 28.45 9.42 26.62
CA ASP A 189 29.57 10.35 26.50
C ASP A 189 30.73 9.65 25.80
N GLY A 190 30.80 9.78 24.49
CA GLY A 190 31.96 9.34 23.71
C GLY A 190 33.09 10.37 23.80
N PRO A 191 34.32 9.97 23.55
CA PRO A 191 35.44 10.91 23.56
C PRO A 191 35.15 12.02 22.54
N LYS A 192 35.19 13.29 22.98
CA LYS A 192 34.98 14.47 22.14
C LYS A 192 35.96 14.42 20.96
N PRO A 193 35.50 14.59 19.70
CA PRO A 193 36.40 14.64 18.57
C PRO A 193 37.37 15.80 18.74
N ARG A 194 38.68 15.50 18.73
CA ARG A 194 39.74 16.53 18.71
C ARG A 194 39.70 17.20 17.34
N ILE A 195 39.09 18.37 17.27
CA ILE A 195 39.19 19.23 16.08
C ILE A 195 40.62 19.76 16.03
N ARG A 196 41.45 19.26 15.11
CA ARG A 196 42.76 19.87 14.81
C ARG A 196 42.48 21.01 13.82
N PHE A 197 42.70 22.25 14.27
CA PHE A 197 42.87 23.39 13.38
C PHE A 197 44.28 23.31 12.81
N HIS A 198 44.43 23.21 11.52
CA HIS A 198 45.69 23.42 10.83
C HIS A 198 45.88 24.93 10.70
N GLU A 199 46.96 25.46 11.28
CA GLU A 199 47.50 26.81 11.02
C GLU A 199 48.17 26.82 9.66
#